data_f34f2775e8a6f056ebbd0a3bddb99972
#
_entry.id   f34f2775e8a6f056ebbd0a3bddb99972
#
_cell.length_a   1.000
_cell.length_b   1.000
_cell.length_c   1.000
_cell.angle_alpha   90.00
_cell.angle_beta   90.00
_cell.angle_gamma   90.00
#
_symmetry.space_group_name_H-M   'P 1'
#
loop_
_entity.id
_entity.type
_entity.pdbx_description
1 polymer ?
#
loop_
_entity_poly.entity_id
_entity_poly.type
_entity_poly.pdbx_seq_one_letter_code
_entity_poly.pdbx_strand_id
1 'polypeptide(L)'
;MAWEQIAVHDEVTLHHDVVDGLSTYWVDGGGAFRAVLAFRIGMADETLPTRGICHLVEHLAIEPQPRLYAHNGWCAIDSTGFWAEGDRDEVLEYLEGVVRRLHPLPRDRMVAERQILATEGSQRGGSIVTALLSCRWGARTYGAASYDEYGLFRLSEDEAQAWAARFFVADNAVLFMTGEPPEGFSLELPRGERHTLPGAESVSGLQLPTGISLGQGGVGVGMEVDRSPGTGLALALLASAATARLRHELGVTYHVGADYQLAGPDQAHLTIAADCLDTNAEQVASTLLAVIDNIASSGPEEAELEHERERFRRMIKAPADALDWFATGDLIGVSPEQLLEQITWAPDITSEDVAAVVRGGADRMIMIVPSHVAPPDRCRPYPHFSERAVSGRRLRVKGMSGWLSARRAGVILGDEGLTAIYGDEQFATIEWSDCEVVLHWSNDSVVVIGRDGDKVPVLVERFGRNGAQAALDELKRHVPADRFVLMPD
;
A
#
# COMPACT_ATOMS: atom_id res chain seq x y z
N MET A 1 14.55 -22.67 26.86
CA MET A 1 13.29 -22.26 26.18
C MET A 1 12.51 -23.52 25.89
N ALA A 2 11.21 -23.55 26.15
CA ALA A 2 10.34 -24.68 25.80
C ALA A 2 9.48 -24.23 24.62
N TRP A 3 9.97 -24.47 23.42
CA TRP A 3 9.25 -24.14 22.18
C TRP A 3 7.93 -24.89 22.10
N GLU A 4 6.84 -24.16 21.90
CA GLU A 4 5.57 -24.75 21.56
C GLU A 4 5.64 -25.32 20.12
N GLN A 5 5.15 -26.54 19.96
CA GLN A 5 5.12 -27.21 18.67
C GLN A 5 3.77 -27.03 18.00
N ILE A 6 3.77 -26.44 16.82
CA ILE A 6 2.60 -26.23 15.99
C ILE A 6 2.68 -27.25 14.83
N ALA A 7 1.90 -28.32 14.90
CA ALA A 7 1.82 -29.29 13.81
C ALA A 7 0.96 -28.73 12.68
N VAL A 8 1.61 -28.24 11.63
CA VAL A 8 0.93 -27.68 10.43
C VAL A 8 0.49 -28.80 9.50
N HIS A 9 1.33 -29.82 9.36
CA HIS A 9 1.12 -31.02 8.53
C HIS A 9 1.96 -32.16 9.12
N ASP A 10 1.69 -33.41 8.71
CA ASP A 10 2.44 -34.60 9.17
C ASP A 10 3.97 -34.46 9.02
N GLU A 11 4.42 -33.67 8.05
CA GLU A 11 5.83 -33.46 7.71
C GLU A 11 6.36 -32.09 8.11
N VAL A 12 5.51 -31.16 8.62
CA VAL A 12 5.88 -29.79 8.96
C VAL A 12 5.43 -29.42 10.37
N THR A 13 6.41 -29.26 11.24
CA THR A 13 6.20 -28.76 12.61
C THR A 13 6.91 -27.44 12.76
N LEU A 14 6.17 -26.38 13.06
CA LEU A 14 6.74 -25.10 13.47
C LEU A 14 7.00 -25.10 14.97
N HIS A 15 7.99 -24.35 15.38
CA HIS A 15 8.30 -24.09 16.76
C HIS A 15 8.07 -22.61 17.05
N HIS A 16 7.34 -22.31 18.10
CA HIS A 16 7.00 -20.95 18.50
C HIS A 16 7.33 -20.71 19.98
N ASP A 17 7.89 -19.54 20.30
CA ASP A 17 8.04 -19.02 21.66
C ASP A 17 8.07 -17.48 21.61
N VAL A 18 7.87 -16.85 22.74
CA VAL A 18 8.05 -15.41 22.91
C VAL A 18 9.36 -15.16 23.64
N VAL A 19 10.40 -14.76 22.89
CA VAL A 19 11.76 -14.52 23.41
C VAL A 19 11.94 -13.04 23.68
N ASP A 20 12.08 -12.65 24.95
CA ASP A 20 12.22 -11.26 25.41
C ASP A 20 11.12 -10.31 24.89
N GLY A 21 9.92 -10.85 24.67
CA GLY A 21 8.76 -10.13 24.17
C GLY A 21 8.62 -10.13 22.64
N LEU A 22 9.57 -10.73 21.93
CA LEU A 22 9.53 -10.90 20.48
C LEU A 22 8.91 -12.26 20.14
N SER A 23 7.81 -12.27 19.41
CA SER A 23 7.23 -13.50 18.86
C SER A 23 8.22 -14.12 17.88
N THR A 24 8.61 -15.36 18.13
CA THR A 24 9.69 -16.02 17.40
C THR A 24 9.24 -17.39 16.92
N TYR A 25 9.41 -17.62 15.62
CA TYR A 25 9.09 -18.89 14.96
C TYR A 25 10.35 -19.49 14.34
N TRP A 26 10.43 -20.81 14.33
CA TRP A 26 11.40 -21.51 13.49
C TRP A 26 10.87 -22.85 12.98
N VAL A 27 11.47 -23.30 11.89
CA VAL A 27 11.19 -24.60 11.27
C VAL A 27 12.50 -25.20 10.80
N ASP A 28 12.62 -26.53 10.77
CA ASP A 28 13.73 -27.17 10.08
C ASP A 28 13.50 -27.12 8.56
N GLY A 29 14.13 -26.16 7.92
CA GLY A 29 13.96 -25.86 6.49
C GLY A 29 14.87 -26.65 5.54
N GLY A 30 15.87 -27.39 6.09
CA GLY A 30 16.77 -28.28 5.31
C GLY A 30 17.66 -27.61 4.25
N GLY A 31 17.80 -26.27 4.27
CA GLY A 31 18.58 -25.48 3.31
C GLY A 31 19.56 -24.51 3.98
N ALA A 32 19.92 -23.44 3.28
CA ALA A 32 20.65 -22.33 3.88
C ALA A 32 19.82 -21.72 5.02
N PHE A 33 20.51 -21.29 6.07
CA PHE A 33 19.83 -20.62 7.19
C PHE A 33 19.33 -19.25 6.73
N ARG A 34 18.02 -19.03 6.85
CA ARG A 34 17.36 -17.75 6.56
C ARG A 34 16.70 -17.24 7.83
N ALA A 35 16.87 -15.96 8.12
CA ALA A 35 16.14 -15.31 9.18
C ALA A 35 15.52 -14.00 8.70
N VAL A 36 14.34 -13.69 9.23
CA VAL A 36 13.55 -12.51 8.89
C VAL A 36 13.05 -11.86 10.17
N LEU A 37 13.30 -10.56 10.33
CA LEU A 37 12.75 -9.72 11.38
C LEU A 37 11.78 -8.73 10.75
N ALA A 38 10.49 -8.91 10.99
CA ALA A 38 9.41 -8.09 10.43
C ALA A 38 8.71 -7.28 11.52
N PHE A 39 8.32 -6.04 11.21
CA PHE A 39 7.60 -5.12 12.10
C PHE A 39 6.26 -4.73 11.49
N ARG A 40 5.20 -4.67 12.31
CA ARG A 40 3.86 -4.21 11.92
C ARG A 40 3.83 -2.67 11.84
N ILE A 41 4.53 -2.14 10.88
CA ILE A 41 4.54 -0.72 10.52
C ILE A 41 4.90 -0.59 9.06
N GLY A 42 4.14 0.18 8.29
CA GLY A 42 4.39 0.34 6.86
C GLY A 42 3.84 1.66 6.33
N MET A 43 3.75 1.75 5.01
CA MET A 43 3.33 2.96 4.31
C MET A 43 1.93 3.44 4.71
N ALA A 44 1.01 2.52 5.08
CA ALA A 44 -0.35 2.85 5.49
C ALA A 44 -0.44 3.57 6.85
N ASP A 45 0.62 3.51 7.64
CA ASP A 45 0.70 4.19 8.93
C ASP A 45 1.27 5.61 8.82
N GLU A 46 1.79 5.96 7.64
CA GLU A 46 2.36 7.28 7.36
C GLU A 46 1.26 8.27 6.98
N THR A 47 1.54 9.56 7.19
CA THR A 47 0.79 10.67 6.60
C THR A 47 1.57 11.24 5.43
N LEU A 48 0.95 12.01 4.52
CA LEU A 48 1.69 12.60 3.41
C LEU A 48 2.92 13.43 3.84
N PRO A 49 2.88 14.24 4.93
CA PRO A 49 4.06 14.93 5.43
C PRO A 49 5.16 14.02 6.02
N THR A 50 4.82 12.81 6.41
CA THR A 50 5.78 11.82 6.94
C THR A 50 6.05 10.67 5.96
N ARG A 51 5.47 10.72 4.76
CA ARG A 51 5.61 9.69 3.75
C ARG A 51 7.07 9.43 3.40
N GLY A 52 7.48 8.16 3.51
CA GLY A 52 8.86 7.72 3.34
C GLY A 52 9.65 7.54 4.64
N ILE A 53 9.04 7.78 5.81
CA ILE A 53 9.74 7.62 7.10
C ILE A 53 10.09 6.14 7.37
N CYS A 54 9.18 5.18 7.07
CA CYS A 54 9.46 3.76 7.21
C CYS A 54 10.63 3.33 6.32
N HIS A 55 10.65 3.77 5.07
CA HIS A 55 11.68 3.48 4.10
C HIS A 55 13.03 4.11 4.50
N LEU A 56 13.02 5.32 5.05
CA LEU A 56 14.22 5.97 5.58
C LEU A 56 14.79 5.21 6.78
N VAL A 57 13.93 4.75 7.70
CA VAL A 57 14.35 3.95 8.86
C VAL A 57 14.93 2.61 8.40
N GLU A 58 14.31 1.97 7.41
CA GLU A 58 14.80 0.73 6.82
C GLU A 58 16.21 0.91 6.25
N HIS A 59 16.46 1.92 5.41
CA HIS A 59 17.78 2.23 4.86
C HIS A 59 18.82 2.55 5.93
N LEU A 60 18.45 3.28 6.97
CA LEU A 60 19.36 3.64 8.07
C LEU A 60 19.73 2.43 8.92
N ALA A 61 18.86 1.44 9.04
CA ALA A 61 19.09 0.24 9.82
C ALA A 61 20.00 -0.77 9.12
N ILE A 62 20.04 -0.77 7.77
CA ILE A 62 20.90 -1.67 7.00
C ILE A 62 22.35 -1.19 7.02
N GLU A 63 23.29 -2.13 7.21
CA GLU A 63 24.71 -1.84 7.11
C GLU A 63 25.15 -1.58 5.67
N PRO A 64 25.89 -0.50 5.38
CA PRO A 64 26.31 -0.16 4.01
C PRO A 64 27.19 -1.21 3.32
N GLN A 65 27.89 -2.03 4.07
CA GLN A 65 28.79 -3.08 3.57
C GLN A 65 28.73 -4.33 4.46
N PRO A 66 27.60 -5.02 4.49
CA PRO A 66 27.51 -6.26 5.23
C PRO A 66 28.37 -7.35 4.57
N ARG A 67 28.82 -8.31 5.37
CA ARG A 67 29.60 -9.45 4.86
C ARG A 67 28.75 -10.46 4.08
N LEU A 68 27.44 -10.45 4.29
CA LEU A 68 26.49 -11.35 3.62
C LEU A 68 26.19 -10.91 2.20
N TYR A 69 26.08 -11.90 1.29
CA TYR A 69 25.67 -11.68 -0.11
C TYR A 69 24.15 -11.61 -0.25
N ALA A 70 23.39 -12.38 0.54
CA ALA A 70 21.94 -12.45 0.45
C ALA A 70 21.31 -11.82 1.70
N HIS A 71 21.01 -10.53 1.60
CA HIS A 71 20.30 -9.76 2.61
C HIS A 71 19.58 -8.59 1.96
N ASN A 72 18.52 -8.13 2.57
CA ASN A 72 17.82 -6.90 2.18
C ASN A 72 16.88 -6.45 3.28
N GLY A 73 16.28 -5.27 3.10
CA GLY A 73 15.08 -4.84 3.79
C GLY A 73 13.92 -4.67 2.81
N TRP A 74 12.77 -4.37 3.35
CA TRP A 74 11.60 -3.92 2.59
C TRP A 74 10.75 -2.98 3.42
N CYS A 75 10.09 -2.04 2.74
CA CYS A 75 9.02 -1.22 3.28
C CYS A 75 7.78 -1.44 2.41
N ALA A 76 6.82 -2.24 2.92
CA ALA A 76 5.55 -2.51 2.28
C ALA A 76 4.44 -1.58 2.79
N ILE A 77 3.21 -1.79 2.32
CA ILE A 77 2.07 -0.98 2.73
C ILE A 77 1.75 -1.19 4.22
N ASP A 78 1.88 -2.40 4.73
CA ASP A 78 1.47 -2.82 6.08
C ASP A 78 2.63 -3.28 6.99
N SER A 79 3.83 -3.44 6.44
CA SER A 79 4.99 -3.98 7.17
C SER A 79 6.31 -3.41 6.69
N THR A 80 7.30 -3.42 7.58
CA THR A 80 8.71 -3.15 7.28
C THR A 80 9.54 -4.27 7.86
N GLY A 81 10.53 -4.76 7.13
CA GLY A 81 11.33 -5.87 7.67
C GLY A 81 12.71 -5.99 7.05
N PHE A 82 13.47 -6.93 7.61
CA PHE A 82 14.86 -7.20 7.27
C PHE A 82 15.06 -8.71 7.19
N TRP A 83 15.78 -9.16 6.18
CA TRP A 83 16.08 -10.58 6.02
C TRP A 83 17.52 -10.80 5.59
N ALA A 84 18.02 -11.97 5.96
CA ALA A 84 19.30 -12.47 5.48
C ALA A 84 19.25 -13.99 5.32
N GLU A 85 20.12 -14.50 4.43
CA GLU A 85 20.29 -15.93 4.17
C GLU A 85 21.76 -16.24 3.98
N GLY A 86 22.26 -17.33 4.58
CA GLY A 86 23.65 -17.76 4.47
C GLY A 86 24.12 -18.62 5.63
N ASP A 87 25.32 -18.33 6.12
CA ASP A 87 25.83 -18.93 7.35
C ASP A 87 25.03 -18.43 8.55
N ARG A 88 24.71 -19.33 9.49
CA ARG A 88 23.85 -19.02 10.64
C ARG A 88 24.39 -17.86 11.47
N ASP A 89 25.68 -17.90 11.83
CA ASP A 89 26.26 -16.90 12.72
C ASP A 89 26.33 -15.54 12.03
N GLU A 90 26.65 -15.50 10.73
CA GLU A 90 26.66 -14.27 9.95
C GLU A 90 25.26 -13.67 9.78
N VAL A 91 24.22 -14.50 9.57
CA VAL A 91 22.82 -14.08 9.48
C VAL A 91 22.33 -13.48 10.79
N LEU A 92 22.63 -14.11 11.93
CA LEU A 92 22.24 -13.61 13.23
C LEU A 92 23.00 -12.32 13.59
N GLU A 93 24.32 -12.25 13.31
CA GLU A 93 25.13 -11.01 13.48
C GLU A 93 24.54 -9.84 12.65
N TYR A 94 24.06 -10.12 11.43
CA TYR A 94 23.39 -9.11 10.59
C TYR A 94 22.11 -8.56 11.26
N LEU A 95 21.22 -9.42 11.76
CA LEU A 95 19.99 -8.97 12.44
C LEU A 95 20.29 -8.23 13.74
N GLU A 96 21.28 -8.67 14.53
CA GLU A 96 21.76 -7.92 15.68
C GLU A 96 22.31 -6.54 15.27
N GLY A 97 23.00 -6.46 14.13
CA GLY A 97 23.46 -5.21 13.52
C GLY A 97 22.32 -4.27 13.18
N VAL A 98 21.24 -4.79 12.58
CA VAL A 98 20.01 -4.05 12.28
C VAL A 98 19.41 -3.49 13.59
N VAL A 99 19.22 -4.33 14.61
CA VAL A 99 18.65 -3.90 15.89
C VAL A 99 19.49 -2.81 16.56
N ARG A 100 20.82 -2.97 16.57
CA ARG A 100 21.73 -1.94 17.11
C ARG A 100 21.63 -0.60 16.39
N ARG A 101 21.32 -0.59 15.07
CA ARG A 101 21.15 0.63 14.29
C ARG A 101 19.76 1.23 14.37
N LEU A 102 18.75 0.44 14.68
CA LEU A 102 17.41 0.97 14.96
C LEU A 102 17.39 1.79 16.25
N HIS A 103 18.28 1.47 17.20
CA HIS A 103 18.28 2.07 18.54
C HIS A 103 19.69 2.40 19.05
N PRO A 104 20.23 3.59 18.69
CA PRO A 104 19.69 4.71 17.91
C PRO A 104 20.01 4.62 16.42
N LEU A 105 19.19 5.28 15.60
CA LEU A 105 19.45 5.44 14.16
C LEU A 105 20.75 6.24 13.92
N PRO A 106 21.58 5.88 12.90
CA PRO A 106 22.80 6.58 12.55
C PRO A 106 22.52 7.95 11.90
N ARG A 107 22.62 9.03 12.68
CA ARG A 107 22.32 10.40 12.26
C ARG A 107 23.20 10.91 11.12
N ASP A 108 24.46 10.51 11.10
CA ASP A 108 25.45 10.89 10.10
C ASP A 108 25.12 10.39 8.68
N ARG A 109 24.31 9.35 8.55
CA ARG A 109 23.87 8.79 7.27
C ARG A 109 22.58 9.43 6.71
N MET A 110 21.83 10.14 7.53
CA MET A 110 20.50 10.66 7.20
C MET A 110 20.45 11.43 5.88
N VAL A 111 21.42 12.33 5.64
CA VAL A 111 21.47 13.15 4.42
C VAL A 111 21.73 12.29 3.19
N ALA A 112 22.67 11.35 3.28
CA ALA A 112 23.00 10.47 2.16
C ALA A 112 21.85 9.54 1.80
N GLU A 113 21.20 8.93 2.80
CA GLU A 113 20.08 8.01 2.56
C GLU A 113 18.87 8.72 1.94
N ARG A 114 18.56 9.95 2.35
CA ARG A 114 17.51 10.75 1.70
C ARG A 114 17.79 10.99 0.22
N GLN A 115 19.05 11.26 -0.16
CA GLN A 115 19.42 11.44 -1.56
C GLN A 115 19.29 10.14 -2.37
N ILE A 116 19.67 9.02 -1.77
CA ILE A 116 19.50 7.69 -2.38
C ILE A 116 18.01 7.41 -2.61
N LEU A 117 17.17 7.59 -1.58
CA LEU A 117 15.73 7.38 -1.66
C LEU A 117 15.03 8.32 -2.65
N ALA A 118 15.41 9.59 -2.69
CA ALA A 118 14.89 10.54 -3.69
C ALA A 118 15.26 10.11 -5.12
N THR A 119 16.46 9.55 -5.32
CA THR A 119 16.88 9.01 -6.61
C THR A 119 16.09 7.77 -6.99
N GLU A 120 15.91 6.85 -6.06
CA GLU A 120 15.10 5.65 -6.23
C GLU A 120 13.65 5.99 -6.54
N GLY A 121 13.05 6.90 -5.76
CA GLY A 121 11.68 7.38 -5.97
C GLY A 121 11.47 7.97 -7.36
N SER A 122 12.45 8.71 -7.90
CA SER A 122 12.38 9.29 -9.24
C SER A 122 12.31 8.24 -10.37
N GLN A 123 12.70 7.00 -10.11
CA GLN A 123 12.67 5.88 -11.07
C GLN A 123 11.43 5.00 -10.90
N ARG A 124 10.66 5.19 -9.84
CA ARG A 124 9.41 4.43 -9.61
C ARG A 124 8.32 4.96 -10.53
N GLY A 125 7.81 4.09 -11.40
CA GLY A 125 6.60 4.36 -12.18
C GLY A 125 5.34 4.24 -11.32
N GLY A 126 4.26 4.91 -11.72
CA GLY A 126 2.94 4.69 -11.11
C GLY A 126 2.46 3.25 -11.35
N SER A 127 1.83 2.66 -10.34
CA SER A 127 1.23 1.32 -10.42
C SER A 127 -0.29 1.41 -10.43
N ILE A 128 -0.95 0.61 -11.26
CA ILE A 128 -2.42 0.48 -11.25
C ILE A 128 -2.90 0.01 -9.86
N VAL A 129 -2.15 -0.87 -9.20
CA VAL A 129 -2.48 -1.36 -7.85
C VAL A 129 -2.57 -0.18 -6.86
N THR A 130 -1.52 0.62 -6.75
CA THR A 130 -1.52 1.78 -5.84
C THR A 130 -2.50 2.86 -6.27
N ALA A 131 -2.74 3.04 -7.57
CA ALA A 131 -3.76 3.96 -8.07
C ALA A 131 -5.19 3.53 -7.64
N LEU A 132 -5.50 2.24 -7.66
CA LEU A 132 -6.76 1.70 -7.15
C LEU A 132 -6.94 1.97 -5.64
N LEU A 133 -5.85 1.84 -4.86
CA LEU A 133 -5.86 2.16 -3.43
C LEU A 133 -6.16 3.64 -3.20
N SER A 134 -5.51 4.56 -3.94
CA SER A 134 -5.78 5.99 -3.81
C SER A 134 -7.16 6.40 -4.32
N CYS A 135 -7.69 5.75 -5.37
CA CYS A 135 -9.06 5.95 -5.79
C CYS A 135 -10.08 5.54 -4.73
N ARG A 136 -9.75 4.58 -3.87
CA ARG A 136 -10.63 4.15 -2.79
C ARG A 136 -10.47 4.97 -1.51
N TRP A 137 -9.24 5.24 -1.09
CA TRP A 137 -8.92 5.81 0.22
C TRP A 137 -8.25 7.18 0.18
N GLY A 138 -8.15 7.79 -1.01
CA GLY A 138 -7.60 9.14 -1.17
C GLY A 138 -6.12 9.23 -0.80
N ALA A 139 -5.81 10.21 0.04
CA ALA A 139 -4.45 10.56 0.45
C ALA A 139 -4.08 10.07 1.87
N ARG A 140 -4.80 9.10 2.40
CA ARG A 140 -4.63 8.54 3.76
C ARG A 140 -4.44 7.03 3.73
N THR A 141 -3.87 6.50 4.79
CA THR A 141 -3.70 5.07 5.03
C THR A 141 -3.20 4.34 3.79
N TYR A 142 -3.87 3.31 3.33
CA TYR A 142 -3.48 2.52 2.14
C TYR A 142 -3.41 3.35 0.86
N GLY A 143 -4.24 4.38 0.72
CA GLY A 143 -4.21 5.29 -0.43
C GLY A 143 -2.95 6.17 -0.48
N ALA A 144 -2.36 6.48 0.68
CA ALA A 144 -1.11 7.24 0.77
C ALA A 144 0.07 6.54 0.09
N ALA A 145 0.02 5.20 -0.06
CA ALA A 145 1.05 4.43 -0.75
C ALA A 145 1.25 4.81 -2.22
N SER A 146 0.27 5.49 -2.86
CA SER A 146 0.36 5.95 -4.24
C SER A 146 1.08 7.29 -4.42
N TYR A 147 1.42 7.96 -3.32
CA TYR A 147 2.07 9.27 -3.35
C TYR A 147 3.58 9.16 -3.16
N ASP A 148 4.29 10.16 -3.68
CA ASP A 148 5.73 10.26 -3.50
C ASP A 148 6.10 10.41 -2.01
N GLU A 149 7.34 10.14 -1.68
CA GLU A 149 7.87 10.16 -0.31
C GLU A 149 8.20 11.61 0.11
N TYR A 150 7.16 12.46 0.18
CA TYR A 150 7.30 13.90 0.49
C TYR A 150 8.00 14.17 1.82
N GLY A 151 7.82 13.29 2.80
CA GLY A 151 8.45 13.40 4.10
C GLY A 151 9.98 13.44 4.05
N LEU A 152 10.61 12.83 3.04
CA LEU A 152 12.05 12.85 2.87
C LEU A 152 12.62 14.28 2.77
N PHE A 153 11.82 15.26 2.34
CA PHE A 153 12.24 16.67 2.23
C PHE A 153 12.00 17.46 3.53
N ARG A 154 11.25 16.91 4.49
CA ARG A 154 10.84 17.61 5.72
C ARG A 154 11.37 16.98 7.01
N LEU A 155 11.35 15.65 7.09
CA LEU A 155 11.62 14.90 8.31
C LEU A 155 12.92 15.31 8.98
N SER A 156 12.88 15.57 10.28
CA SER A 156 14.06 15.75 11.10
C SER A 156 14.64 14.42 11.58
N GLU A 157 15.88 14.45 12.06
CA GLU A 157 16.52 13.29 12.68
C GLU A 157 15.75 12.82 13.91
N ASP A 158 15.24 13.76 14.70
CA ASP A 158 14.51 13.45 15.93
C ASP A 158 13.13 12.82 15.63
N GLU A 159 12.45 13.22 14.54
CA GLU A 159 11.20 12.57 14.09
C GLU A 159 11.46 11.13 13.65
N ALA A 160 12.51 10.88 12.86
CA ALA A 160 12.88 9.53 12.46
C ALA A 160 13.26 8.66 13.66
N GLN A 161 14.02 9.21 14.62
CA GLN A 161 14.38 8.52 15.85
C GLN A 161 13.16 8.20 16.71
N ALA A 162 12.22 9.15 16.86
CA ALA A 162 10.97 8.94 17.60
C ALA A 162 10.08 7.88 16.91
N TRP A 163 10.06 7.85 15.59
CA TRP A 163 9.36 6.82 14.81
C TRP A 163 9.95 5.43 15.06
N ALA A 164 11.28 5.29 14.95
CA ALA A 164 11.95 4.03 15.23
C ALA A 164 11.71 3.55 16.67
N ALA A 165 11.85 4.44 17.66
CA ALA A 165 11.63 4.12 19.06
C ALA A 165 10.18 3.69 19.38
N ARG A 166 9.20 4.17 18.61
CA ARG A 166 7.80 3.82 18.80
C ARG A 166 7.40 2.50 18.13
N PHE A 167 7.87 2.25 16.94
CA PHE A 167 7.31 1.20 16.08
C PHE A 167 8.23 -0.01 15.88
N PHE A 168 9.56 0.17 15.98
CA PHE A 168 10.52 -0.91 15.79
C PHE A 168 10.90 -1.53 17.15
N VAL A 169 9.90 -2.15 17.78
CA VAL A 169 9.96 -2.69 19.15
C VAL A 169 9.55 -4.17 19.15
N ALA A 170 9.99 -4.92 20.16
CA ALA A 170 9.76 -6.37 20.25
C ALA A 170 8.28 -6.76 20.16
N ASP A 171 7.41 -6.05 20.89
CA ASP A 171 5.97 -6.33 20.90
C ASP A 171 5.28 -6.08 19.56
N ASN A 172 5.92 -5.31 18.65
CA ASN A 172 5.41 -4.98 17.32
C ASN A 172 6.13 -5.75 16.19
N ALA A 173 6.87 -6.80 16.53
CA ALA A 173 7.69 -7.55 15.61
C ALA A 173 7.41 -9.05 15.66
N VAL A 174 7.82 -9.74 14.60
CA VAL A 174 7.92 -11.19 14.52
C VAL A 174 9.28 -11.55 13.93
N LEU A 175 9.97 -12.48 14.57
CA LEU A 175 11.20 -13.09 14.06
C LEU A 175 10.90 -14.51 13.59
N PHE A 176 11.36 -14.88 12.41
CA PHE A 176 11.18 -16.24 11.92
C PHE A 176 12.41 -16.76 11.15
N MET A 177 12.70 -18.05 11.33
CA MET A 177 13.97 -18.65 10.89
C MET A 177 13.79 -20.07 10.33
N THR A 178 14.59 -20.42 9.32
CA THR A 178 14.61 -21.78 8.74
C THR A 178 15.58 -22.73 9.44
N GLY A 179 15.75 -22.60 10.76
CA GLY A 179 16.54 -23.44 11.61
C GLY A 179 16.46 -23.02 13.07
N GLU A 180 16.76 -23.93 13.98
CA GLU A 180 16.73 -23.66 15.41
C GLU A 180 17.74 -22.55 15.77
N PRO A 181 17.32 -21.48 16.49
CA PRO A 181 18.25 -20.47 16.99
C PRO A 181 19.23 -21.07 18.03
N PRO A 182 20.43 -20.47 18.18
CA PRO A 182 21.36 -20.90 19.21
C PRO A 182 20.75 -20.80 20.62
N GLU A 183 21.22 -21.64 21.56
CA GLU A 183 20.80 -21.56 22.95
C GLU A 183 21.09 -20.17 23.53
N GLY A 184 20.08 -19.55 24.12
CA GLY A 184 20.20 -18.21 24.71
C GLY A 184 20.19 -17.07 23.69
N PHE A 185 19.91 -17.32 22.40
CA PHE A 185 19.78 -16.27 21.40
C PHE A 185 18.62 -15.34 21.76
N SER A 186 18.87 -14.03 21.66
CA SER A 186 17.89 -12.96 21.84
C SER A 186 18.30 -11.75 21.01
N LEU A 187 17.33 -11.09 20.41
CA LEU A 187 17.51 -9.76 19.82
C LEU A 187 17.10 -8.72 20.86
N GLU A 188 18.04 -7.89 21.30
CA GLU A 188 17.82 -6.86 22.33
C GLU A 188 16.95 -5.69 21.83
N LEU A 189 15.74 -5.99 21.36
CA LEU A 189 14.75 -4.98 20.99
C LEU A 189 14.09 -4.39 22.24
N PRO A 190 13.85 -3.06 22.26
CA PRO A 190 13.07 -2.44 23.34
C PRO A 190 11.66 -3.02 23.36
N ARG A 191 11.07 -3.07 24.57
CA ARG A 191 9.63 -3.35 24.74
C ARG A 191 8.81 -2.14 24.31
N GLY A 192 7.58 -2.38 23.83
CA GLY A 192 6.67 -1.32 23.39
C GLY A 192 5.24 -1.79 23.27
N GLU A 193 4.52 -1.26 22.31
CA GLU A 193 3.13 -1.62 22.05
C GLU A 193 3.03 -2.30 20.68
N ARG A 194 2.12 -3.27 20.55
CA ARG A 194 1.75 -3.85 19.27
C ARG A 194 0.78 -2.91 18.55
N HIS A 195 1.05 -2.64 17.30
CA HIS A 195 0.21 -1.82 16.45
C HIS A 195 -0.68 -2.68 15.56
N THR A 196 -1.96 -2.32 15.48
CA THR A 196 -2.92 -2.94 14.57
C THR A 196 -2.87 -2.29 13.20
N LEU A 197 -3.42 -2.98 12.20
CA LEU A 197 -3.63 -2.38 10.86
C LEU A 197 -4.54 -1.15 10.98
N PRO A 198 -4.20 -0.03 10.31
CA PRO A 198 -5.06 1.15 10.36
C PRO A 198 -6.39 0.88 9.67
N GLY A 199 -7.48 1.38 10.27
CA GLY A 199 -8.77 1.46 9.60
C GLY A 199 -8.72 2.49 8.47
N ALA A 200 -9.44 2.24 7.37
CA ALA A 200 -9.49 3.13 6.24
C ALA A 200 -10.92 3.59 5.95
N GLU A 201 -11.06 4.88 5.60
CA GLU A 201 -12.32 5.47 5.17
C GLU A 201 -12.25 5.73 3.66
N SER A 202 -13.31 5.35 2.94
CA SER A 202 -13.39 5.61 1.51
C SER A 202 -13.50 7.10 1.18
N VAL A 203 -13.08 7.47 -0.01
CA VAL A 203 -13.23 8.81 -0.59
C VAL A 203 -14.68 9.27 -0.50
N SER A 204 -14.88 10.53 -0.15
CA SER A 204 -16.21 11.14 -0.01
C SER A 204 -17.02 11.07 -1.31
N GLY A 205 -18.29 10.72 -1.19
CA GLY A 205 -19.18 10.61 -2.35
C GLY A 205 -18.93 9.41 -3.27
N LEU A 206 -18.02 8.50 -2.94
CA LEU A 206 -17.74 7.31 -3.72
C LEU A 206 -18.97 6.41 -3.79
N GLN A 207 -19.47 6.16 -5.00
CA GLN A 207 -20.63 5.31 -5.26
C GLN A 207 -20.19 4.08 -6.04
N LEU A 208 -20.23 2.93 -5.42
CA LEU A 208 -19.77 1.66 -5.99
C LEU A 208 -20.90 0.91 -6.71
N PRO A 209 -20.60 0.07 -7.72
CA PRO A 209 -19.31 -0.03 -8.39
C PRO A 209 -19.01 1.23 -9.22
N THR A 210 -17.73 1.64 -9.28
CA THR A 210 -17.32 2.87 -9.96
C THR A 210 -16.22 2.61 -10.99
N GLY A 211 -16.11 3.51 -11.97
CA GLY A 211 -15.07 3.48 -12.98
C GLY A 211 -14.41 4.83 -13.20
N ILE A 212 -13.13 4.81 -13.47
CA ILE A 212 -12.32 6.00 -13.69
C ILE A 212 -11.38 5.81 -14.88
N SER A 213 -11.29 6.84 -15.74
CA SER A 213 -10.32 6.90 -16.84
C SER A 213 -9.05 7.63 -16.34
N LEU A 214 -7.95 6.91 -16.19
CA LEU A 214 -6.64 7.44 -15.78
C LEU A 214 -5.59 7.15 -16.85
N GLY A 215 -4.56 7.98 -16.95
CA GLY A 215 -3.46 7.83 -17.92
C GLY A 215 -2.46 6.69 -17.62
N GLN A 216 -2.94 5.58 -17.05
CA GLN A 216 -2.14 4.39 -16.75
C GLN A 216 -2.18 3.41 -17.93
N GLY A 217 -1.06 2.72 -18.19
CA GLY A 217 -1.00 1.66 -19.20
C GLY A 217 -1.62 0.35 -18.67
N GLY A 218 -2.81 0.00 -19.16
CA GLY A 218 -3.53 -1.21 -18.79
C GLY A 218 -4.87 -0.95 -18.12
N VAL A 219 -5.50 -2.04 -17.68
CA VAL A 219 -6.80 -2.04 -16.99
C VAL A 219 -6.66 -2.73 -15.64
N GLY A 220 -7.26 -2.15 -14.60
CA GLY A 220 -7.25 -2.74 -13.26
C GLY A 220 -8.62 -2.71 -12.61
N VAL A 221 -8.90 -3.72 -11.80
CA VAL A 221 -10.08 -3.80 -10.94
C VAL A 221 -9.63 -4.03 -9.51
N GLY A 222 -10.06 -3.17 -8.59
CA GLY A 222 -9.86 -3.31 -7.16
C GLY A 222 -11.19 -3.57 -6.46
N MET A 223 -11.27 -4.62 -5.68
CA MET A 223 -12.47 -5.07 -4.96
C MET A 223 -12.19 -5.10 -3.47
N GLU A 224 -12.99 -4.40 -2.67
CA GLU A 224 -12.97 -4.55 -1.23
C GLU A 224 -13.88 -5.71 -0.82
N VAL A 225 -13.36 -6.61 0.00
CA VAL A 225 -14.07 -7.79 0.47
C VAL A 225 -13.90 -7.98 1.98
N ASP A 226 -14.90 -8.59 2.61
CA ASP A 226 -14.76 -9.07 3.97
C ASP A 226 -13.82 -10.27 3.97
N ARG A 227 -12.86 -10.30 4.90
CA ARG A 227 -11.90 -11.41 4.99
C ARG A 227 -12.61 -12.69 5.40
N SER A 228 -12.34 -13.74 4.67
CA SER A 228 -12.81 -15.10 4.94
C SER A 228 -11.73 -16.09 4.49
N PRO A 229 -11.81 -17.35 4.91
CA PRO A 229 -10.88 -18.40 4.44
C PRO A 229 -10.85 -18.52 2.91
N GLY A 230 -11.96 -18.23 2.22
CA GLY A 230 -12.07 -18.27 0.76
C GLY A 230 -11.45 -17.08 0.02
N THR A 231 -11.06 -16.01 0.72
CA THR A 231 -10.64 -14.75 0.07
C THR A 231 -9.37 -14.93 -0.78
N GLY A 232 -8.37 -15.65 -0.27
CA GLY A 232 -7.14 -15.94 -1.03
C GLY A 232 -7.39 -16.83 -2.24
N LEU A 233 -8.25 -17.83 -2.10
CA LEU A 233 -8.65 -18.71 -3.22
C LEU A 233 -9.45 -17.94 -4.27
N ALA A 234 -10.33 -17.03 -3.86
CA ALA A 234 -11.09 -16.18 -4.78
C ALA A 234 -10.15 -15.32 -5.65
N LEU A 235 -9.12 -14.72 -5.06
CA LEU A 235 -8.12 -13.95 -5.81
C LEU A 235 -7.34 -14.83 -6.78
N ALA A 236 -6.88 -16.01 -6.34
CA ALA A 236 -6.11 -16.92 -7.17
C ALA A 236 -6.93 -17.42 -8.38
N LEU A 237 -8.19 -17.78 -8.16
CA LEU A 237 -9.12 -18.20 -9.22
C LEU A 237 -9.46 -17.09 -10.21
N LEU A 238 -9.69 -15.87 -9.72
CA LEU A 238 -9.87 -14.69 -10.59
C LEU A 238 -8.64 -14.43 -11.46
N ALA A 239 -7.45 -14.48 -10.87
CA ALA A 239 -6.20 -14.26 -11.60
C ALA A 239 -5.94 -15.37 -12.64
N SER A 240 -6.20 -16.61 -12.29
CA SER A 240 -6.08 -17.77 -13.19
C SER A 240 -7.04 -17.65 -14.38
N ALA A 241 -8.33 -17.40 -14.12
CA ALA A 241 -9.35 -17.24 -15.15
C ALA A 241 -9.06 -16.03 -16.06
N ALA A 242 -8.66 -14.89 -15.49
CA ALA A 242 -8.29 -13.71 -16.26
C ALA A 242 -7.05 -13.98 -17.14
N THR A 243 -6.04 -14.67 -16.62
CA THR A 243 -4.85 -15.05 -17.38
C THR A 243 -5.19 -16.00 -18.53
N ALA A 244 -5.98 -17.04 -18.27
CA ALA A 244 -6.44 -17.98 -19.30
C ALA A 244 -7.17 -17.24 -20.43
N ARG A 245 -8.10 -16.35 -20.08
CA ARG A 245 -8.91 -15.65 -21.06
C ARG A 245 -8.14 -14.58 -21.82
N LEU A 246 -7.44 -13.68 -21.11
CA LEU A 246 -6.78 -12.52 -21.73
C LEU A 246 -5.47 -12.87 -22.43
N ARG A 247 -4.65 -13.73 -21.83
CA ARG A 247 -3.32 -14.05 -22.35
C ARG A 247 -3.36 -15.25 -23.31
N HIS A 248 -4.00 -16.35 -22.90
CA HIS A 248 -3.89 -17.61 -23.65
C HIS A 248 -4.94 -17.72 -24.77
N GLU A 249 -6.17 -17.26 -24.56
CA GLU A 249 -7.20 -17.34 -25.59
C GLU A 249 -7.22 -16.12 -26.51
N LEU A 250 -7.19 -14.90 -25.94
CA LEU A 250 -7.31 -13.66 -26.72
C LEU A 250 -5.98 -13.07 -27.15
N GLY A 251 -4.90 -13.32 -26.42
CA GLY A 251 -3.56 -12.79 -26.73
C GLY A 251 -3.46 -11.27 -26.63
N VAL A 252 -4.28 -10.62 -25.78
CA VAL A 252 -4.37 -9.14 -25.66
C VAL A 252 -3.59 -8.56 -24.49
N THR A 253 -3.00 -9.41 -23.63
CA THR A 253 -2.14 -9.04 -22.49
C THR A 253 -0.90 -9.88 -22.47
N TYR A 254 0.20 -9.33 -21.96
CA TYR A 254 1.40 -10.08 -21.64
C TYR A 254 1.36 -10.62 -20.20
N HIS A 255 0.85 -9.82 -19.26
CA HIS A 255 0.80 -10.14 -17.84
C HIS A 255 -0.54 -9.77 -17.20
N VAL A 256 -1.04 -10.68 -16.37
CA VAL A 256 -2.14 -10.40 -15.42
C VAL A 256 -1.57 -10.50 -14.02
N GLY A 257 -1.52 -9.37 -13.33
CA GLY A 257 -1.11 -9.27 -11.94
C GLY A 257 -2.30 -9.42 -11.00
N ALA A 258 -2.06 -10.02 -9.84
CA ALA A 258 -3.00 -10.10 -8.73
C ALA A 258 -2.32 -9.61 -7.46
N ASP A 259 -3.04 -8.85 -6.64
CA ASP A 259 -2.54 -8.32 -5.39
C ASP A 259 -3.58 -8.46 -4.28
N TYR A 260 -3.12 -8.87 -3.10
CA TYR A 260 -3.92 -9.03 -1.89
C TYR A 260 -3.41 -8.06 -0.84
N GLN A 261 -4.12 -6.97 -0.62
CA GLN A 261 -3.78 -5.99 0.40
C GLN A 261 -4.76 -6.05 1.55
N LEU A 262 -4.26 -6.17 2.77
CA LEU A 262 -5.08 -5.98 3.96
C LEU A 262 -5.53 -4.52 4.07
N ALA A 263 -6.80 -4.30 4.38
CA ALA A 263 -7.41 -2.98 4.51
C ALA A 263 -8.06 -2.79 5.89
N GLY A 264 -7.41 -3.30 6.90
CA GLY A 264 -7.88 -3.39 8.28
C GLY A 264 -7.92 -4.85 8.77
N PRO A 265 -8.37 -5.08 10.01
CA PRO A 265 -8.38 -6.43 10.59
C PRO A 265 -9.32 -7.40 9.85
N ASP A 266 -10.48 -6.91 9.39
CA ASP A 266 -11.55 -7.74 8.84
C ASP A 266 -11.81 -7.51 7.35
N GLN A 267 -11.00 -6.66 6.69
CA GLN A 267 -11.17 -6.28 5.30
C GLN A 267 -9.92 -6.59 4.49
N ALA A 268 -10.11 -6.93 3.22
CA ALA A 268 -9.06 -7.05 2.23
C ALA A 268 -9.43 -6.31 0.94
N HIS A 269 -8.43 -5.85 0.22
CA HIS A 269 -8.55 -5.29 -1.11
C HIS A 269 -7.87 -6.22 -2.10
N LEU A 270 -8.67 -6.81 -2.97
CA LEU A 270 -8.23 -7.72 -4.03
C LEU A 270 -8.07 -6.92 -5.31
N THR A 271 -6.91 -6.97 -5.93
CA THR A 271 -6.65 -6.31 -7.21
C THR A 271 -6.34 -7.33 -8.29
N ILE A 272 -6.96 -7.17 -9.47
CA ILE A 272 -6.56 -7.80 -10.72
C ILE A 272 -6.21 -6.70 -11.70
N ALA A 273 -5.01 -6.74 -12.27
CA ALA A 273 -4.54 -5.76 -13.24
C ALA A 273 -3.93 -6.46 -14.46
N ALA A 274 -4.29 -6.01 -15.65
CA ALA A 274 -3.77 -6.52 -16.91
C ALA A 274 -3.11 -5.38 -17.71
N ASP A 275 -1.87 -5.61 -18.15
CA ASP A 275 -1.22 -4.75 -19.12
C ASP A 275 -1.90 -4.93 -20.49
N CYS A 276 -1.99 -3.89 -21.29
CA CYS A 276 -2.51 -4.01 -22.65
C CYS A 276 -2.08 -2.82 -23.51
N LEU A 277 -2.13 -3.05 -24.82
CA LEU A 277 -2.08 -1.93 -25.77
C LEU A 277 -3.37 -1.12 -25.67
N ASP A 278 -3.28 0.18 -25.89
CA ASP A 278 -4.42 1.11 -25.86
C ASP A 278 -5.60 0.65 -26.73
N THR A 279 -5.31 0.04 -27.88
CA THR A 279 -6.33 -0.51 -28.81
C THR A 279 -7.10 -1.69 -28.25
N ASN A 280 -6.60 -2.37 -27.23
CA ASN A 280 -7.20 -3.57 -26.64
C ASN A 280 -7.89 -3.28 -25.30
N ALA A 281 -7.78 -2.07 -24.77
CA ALA A 281 -8.18 -1.74 -23.40
C ALA A 281 -9.68 -1.97 -23.14
N GLU A 282 -10.58 -1.64 -24.10
CA GLU A 282 -12.02 -1.93 -23.98
C GLU A 282 -12.30 -3.43 -23.93
N GLN A 283 -11.60 -4.22 -24.74
CA GLN A 283 -11.73 -5.68 -24.73
C GLN A 283 -11.22 -6.26 -23.42
N VAL A 284 -10.10 -5.77 -22.91
CA VAL A 284 -9.55 -6.21 -21.62
C VAL A 284 -10.51 -5.86 -20.48
N ALA A 285 -11.04 -4.64 -20.44
CA ALA A 285 -12.00 -4.20 -19.43
C ALA A 285 -13.27 -5.06 -19.42
N SER A 286 -13.87 -5.28 -20.60
CA SER A 286 -15.07 -6.11 -20.72
C SER A 286 -14.80 -7.58 -20.35
N THR A 287 -13.63 -8.10 -20.70
CA THR A 287 -13.25 -9.48 -20.36
C THR A 287 -13.02 -9.67 -18.86
N LEU A 288 -12.34 -8.72 -18.19
CA LEU A 288 -12.17 -8.77 -16.73
C LEU A 288 -13.52 -8.77 -16.01
N LEU A 289 -14.46 -7.92 -16.44
CA LEU A 289 -15.80 -7.91 -15.87
C LEU A 289 -16.54 -9.23 -16.11
N ALA A 290 -16.43 -9.80 -17.30
CA ALA A 290 -17.07 -11.08 -17.62
C ALA A 290 -16.51 -12.22 -16.75
N VAL A 291 -15.19 -12.22 -16.45
CA VAL A 291 -14.57 -13.19 -15.53
C VAL A 291 -15.12 -13.02 -14.12
N ILE A 292 -15.18 -11.79 -13.61
CA ILE A 292 -15.72 -11.48 -12.28
C ILE A 292 -17.20 -11.92 -12.21
N ASP A 293 -18.02 -11.53 -13.18
CA ASP A 293 -19.45 -11.86 -13.22
C ASP A 293 -19.72 -13.36 -13.32
N ASN A 294 -18.90 -14.08 -14.06
CA ASN A 294 -19.01 -15.54 -14.17
C ASN A 294 -18.75 -16.22 -12.83
N ILE A 295 -17.63 -15.87 -12.15
CA ILE A 295 -17.31 -16.46 -10.84
C ILE A 295 -18.32 -16.00 -9.78
N ALA A 296 -18.76 -14.74 -9.79
CA ALA A 296 -19.76 -14.21 -8.86
C ALA A 296 -21.11 -14.91 -8.97
N SER A 297 -21.53 -15.30 -10.20
CA SER A 297 -22.85 -15.89 -10.45
C SER A 297 -22.87 -17.40 -10.35
N SER A 298 -21.83 -18.08 -10.81
CA SER A 298 -21.80 -19.53 -10.99
C SER A 298 -20.77 -20.23 -10.13
N GLY A 299 -19.87 -19.46 -9.48
CA GLY A 299 -18.67 -20.00 -8.85
C GLY A 299 -17.63 -20.50 -9.88
N PRO A 300 -16.43 -20.86 -9.41
CA PRO A 300 -15.43 -21.54 -10.23
C PRO A 300 -15.87 -22.98 -10.52
N GLU A 301 -15.33 -23.55 -11.59
CA GLU A 301 -15.48 -24.98 -11.84
C GLU A 301 -14.76 -25.79 -10.74
N GLU A 302 -15.33 -26.94 -10.34
CA GLU A 302 -14.77 -27.74 -9.23
C GLU A 302 -13.33 -28.19 -9.51
N ALA A 303 -12.98 -28.44 -10.78
CA ALA A 303 -11.63 -28.81 -11.16
C ALA A 303 -10.61 -27.66 -10.94
N GLU A 304 -11.03 -26.41 -11.19
CA GLU A 304 -10.21 -25.22 -10.95
C GLU A 304 -10.05 -24.95 -9.45
N LEU A 305 -11.14 -25.06 -8.71
CA LEU A 305 -11.14 -24.91 -7.26
C LEU A 305 -10.23 -25.97 -6.60
N GLU A 306 -10.33 -27.24 -7.00
CA GLU A 306 -9.48 -28.29 -6.47
C GLU A 306 -8.01 -28.10 -6.84
N HIS A 307 -7.72 -27.56 -8.01
CA HIS A 307 -6.35 -27.19 -8.40
C HIS A 307 -5.75 -26.15 -7.45
N GLU A 308 -6.49 -25.10 -7.12
CA GLU A 308 -6.02 -24.03 -6.19
C GLU A 308 -5.97 -24.54 -4.74
N ARG A 309 -6.90 -25.40 -4.30
CA ARG A 309 -6.80 -26.06 -2.99
C ARG A 309 -5.53 -26.92 -2.88
N GLU A 310 -5.21 -27.69 -3.92
CA GLU A 310 -4.00 -28.50 -3.94
C GLU A 310 -2.73 -27.63 -3.98
N ARG A 311 -2.76 -26.48 -4.67
CA ARG A 311 -1.67 -25.51 -4.65
C ARG A 311 -1.44 -24.94 -3.26
N PHE A 312 -2.51 -24.59 -2.53
CA PHE A 312 -2.43 -24.16 -1.15
C PHE A 312 -1.89 -25.28 -0.23
N ARG A 313 -2.38 -26.51 -0.37
CA ARG A 313 -1.85 -27.67 0.39
C ARG A 313 -0.36 -27.90 0.14
N ARG A 314 0.13 -27.68 -1.07
CA ARG A 314 1.58 -27.79 -1.37
C ARG A 314 2.37 -26.68 -0.72
N MET A 315 1.84 -25.46 -0.70
CA MET A 315 2.48 -24.34 -0.05
C MET A 315 2.69 -24.62 1.46
N ILE A 316 1.66 -25.04 2.16
CA ILE A 316 1.76 -25.34 3.61
C ILE A 316 2.60 -26.59 3.93
N LYS A 317 2.89 -27.46 2.96
CA LYS A 317 3.82 -28.58 3.09
C LYS A 317 5.29 -28.19 2.89
N ALA A 318 5.56 -27.03 2.34
CA ALA A 318 6.90 -26.48 2.24
C ALA A 318 7.25 -25.76 3.55
N PRO A 319 8.27 -26.20 4.31
CA PRO A 319 8.55 -25.65 5.64
C PRO A 319 8.73 -24.14 5.67
N ALA A 320 9.47 -23.58 4.70
CA ALA A 320 9.69 -22.14 4.61
C ALA A 320 8.40 -21.34 4.30
N ASP A 321 7.55 -21.86 3.40
CA ASP A 321 6.30 -21.20 3.03
C ASP A 321 5.28 -21.26 4.18
N ALA A 322 5.22 -22.38 4.91
CA ALA A 322 4.41 -22.51 6.12
C ALA A 322 4.89 -21.54 7.21
N LEU A 323 6.19 -21.39 7.38
CA LEU A 323 6.80 -20.46 8.31
C LEU A 323 6.42 -19.01 7.96
N ASP A 324 6.60 -18.61 6.69
CA ASP A 324 6.24 -17.27 6.21
C ASP A 324 4.73 -16.99 6.41
N TRP A 325 3.86 -17.99 6.17
CA TRP A 325 2.41 -17.88 6.40
C TRP A 325 2.07 -17.58 7.87
N PHE A 326 2.62 -18.38 8.80
CA PHE A 326 2.35 -18.20 10.23
C PHE A 326 2.93 -16.89 10.77
N ALA A 327 4.17 -16.57 10.43
CA ALA A 327 4.83 -15.36 10.90
C ALA A 327 4.14 -14.09 10.38
N THR A 328 3.73 -14.07 9.10
CA THR A 328 2.98 -12.95 8.52
C THR A 328 1.58 -12.84 9.15
N GLY A 329 0.92 -13.96 9.41
CA GLY A 329 -0.37 -13.98 10.09
C GLY A 329 -0.29 -13.41 11.50
N ASP A 330 0.69 -13.84 12.29
CA ASP A 330 0.93 -13.29 13.64
C ASP A 330 1.26 -11.79 13.59
N LEU A 331 2.10 -11.37 12.64
CA LEU A 331 2.47 -9.96 12.49
C LEU A 331 1.24 -9.05 12.37
N ILE A 332 0.19 -9.49 11.71
CA ILE A 332 -1.08 -8.76 11.54
C ILE A 332 -2.13 -9.08 12.62
N GLY A 333 -1.77 -9.87 13.65
CA GLY A 333 -2.60 -10.15 14.81
C GLY A 333 -3.54 -11.35 14.66
N VAL A 334 -3.27 -12.26 13.72
CA VAL A 334 -3.99 -13.55 13.62
C VAL A 334 -3.27 -14.57 14.49
N SER A 335 -3.97 -15.21 15.43
CA SER A 335 -3.32 -16.18 16.30
C SER A 335 -2.93 -17.48 15.57
N PRO A 336 -1.91 -18.22 16.08
CA PRO A 336 -1.54 -19.52 15.50
C PRO A 336 -2.70 -20.50 15.39
N GLU A 337 -3.63 -20.51 16.36
CA GLU A 337 -4.80 -21.37 16.34
C GLU A 337 -5.75 -20.99 15.18
N GLN A 338 -5.97 -19.68 14.98
CA GLN A 338 -6.79 -19.19 13.86
C GLN A 338 -6.15 -19.51 12.50
N LEU A 339 -4.81 -19.45 12.41
CA LEU A 339 -4.09 -19.83 11.20
C LEU A 339 -4.19 -21.35 10.92
N LEU A 340 -4.10 -22.19 11.94
CA LEU A 340 -4.34 -23.62 11.84
C LEU A 340 -5.78 -23.93 11.39
N GLU A 341 -6.76 -23.24 11.95
CA GLU A 341 -8.15 -23.36 11.53
C GLU A 341 -8.30 -23.04 10.04
N GLN A 342 -7.70 -21.97 9.55
CA GLN A 342 -7.74 -21.61 8.12
C GLN A 342 -7.15 -22.70 7.22
N ILE A 343 -6.07 -23.33 7.64
CA ILE A 343 -5.48 -24.48 6.92
C ILE A 343 -6.46 -25.66 6.90
N THR A 344 -7.10 -25.93 8.02
CA THR A 344 -8.05 -27.04 8.17
C THR A 344 -9.32 -26.82 7.34
N TRP A 345 -9.77 -25.56 7.20
CA TRP A 345 -10.97 -25.23 6.40
C TRP A 345 -10.72 -25.13 4.90
N ALA A 346 -9.47 -24.95 4.46
CA ALA A 346 -9.17 -24.79 3.05
C ALA A 346 -9.75 -25.93 2.15
N PRO A 347 -9.77 -27.22 2.56
CA PRO A 347 -10.43 -28.30 1.82
C PRO A 347 -11.94 -28.17 1.72
N ASP A 348 -12.59 -27.51 2.70
CA ASP A 348 -14.03 -27.40 2.83
C ASP A 348 -14.63 -26.15 2.16
N ILE A 349 -13.78 -25.22 1.69
CA ILE A 349 -14.21 -24.01 0.96
C ILE A 349 -14.88 -24.45 -0.34
N THR A 350 -16.15 -24.13 -0.49
CA THR A 350 -16.96 -24.51 -1.65
C THR A 350 -16.87 -23.49 -2.79
N SER A 351 -17.34 -23.87 -3.97
CA SER A 351 -17.51 -22.97 -5.11
C SER A 351 -18.44 -21.80 -4.78
N GLU A 352 -19.48 -22.01 -3.93
CA GLU A 352 -20.37 -20.94 -3.46
C GLU A 352 -19.68 -19.97 -2.49
N ASP A 353 -18.77 -20.45 -1.63
CA ASP A 353 -18.01 -19.56 -0.73
C ASP A 353 -17.13 -18.60 -1.54
N VAL A 354 -16.46 -19.10 -2.60
CA VAL A 354 -15.69 -18.29 -3.52
C VAL A 354 -16.59 -17.30 -4.27
N ALA A 355 -17.75 -17.78 -4.79
CA ALA A 355 -18.73 -16.94 -5.46
C ALA A 355 -19.24 -15.82 -4.58
N ALA A 356 -19.49 -16.09 -3.31
CA ALA A 356 -19.95 -15.11 -2.33
C ALA A 356 -18.92 -14.00 -2.10
N VAL A 357 -17.64 -14.34 -1.96
CA VAL A 357 -16.53 -13.36 -1.86
C VAL A 357 -16.48 -12.47 -3.10
N VAL A 358 -16.47 -13.06 -4.30
CA VAL A 358 -16.36 -12.33 -5.55
C VAL A 358 -17.60 -11.45 -5.80
N ARG A 359 -18.79 -11.94 -5.46
CA ARG A 359 -20.06 -11.17 -5.56
C ARG A 359 -20.05 -9.94 -4.66
N GLY A 360 -19.67 -10.11 -3.38
CA GLY A 360 -19.52 -8.99 -2.45
C GLY A 360 -18.47 -7.98 -2.91
N GLY A 361 -17.36 -8.45 -3.50
CA GLY A 361 -16.32 -7.61 -4.08
C GLY A 361 -16.76 -6.89 -5.36
N ALA A 362 -17.54 -7.55 -6.23
CA ALA A 362 -18.05 -6.95 -7.47
C ALA A 362 -18.98 -5.76 -7.22
N ASP A 363 -19.78 -5.81 -6.17
CA ASP A 363 -20.64 -4.69 -5.74
C ASP A 363 -19.83 -3.52 -5.15
N ARG A 364 -18.63 -3.80 -4.65
CA ARG A 364 -17.72 -2.83 -4.04
C ARG A 364 -16.48 -2.54 -4.88
N MET A 365 -16.51 -2.75 -6.19
CA MET A 365 -15.34 -2.60 -7.05
C MET A 365 -15.12 -1.17 -7.54
N ILE A 366 -13.83 -0.87 -7.82
CA ILE A 366 -13.36 0.26 -8.62
C ILE A 366 -12.62 -0.29 -9.83
N MET A 367 -12.93 0.24 -11.02
CA MET A 367 -12.21 -0.10 -12.26
C MET A 367 -11.44 1.10 -12.77
N ILE A 368 -10.16 0.93 -13.08
CA ILE A 368 -9.34 1.89 -13.81
C ILE A 368 -9.20 1.41 -15.24
N VAL A 369 -9.44 2.33 -16.18
CA VAL A 369 -9.18 2.14 -17.63
C VAL A 369 -8.29 3.29 -18.14
N PRO A 370 -7.58 3.13 -19.29
CA PRO A 370 -6.81 4.20 -19.89
C PRO A 370 -7.64 5.45 -20.17
N SER A 371 -7.03 6.64 -20.16
CA SER A 371 -7.72 7.94 -20.22
C SER A 371 -8.59 8.16 -21.49
N HIS A 372 -8.34 7.43 -22.58
CA HIS A 372 -9.12 7.49 -23.83
C HIS A 372 -10.26 6.47 -23.88
N VAL A 373 -10.40 5.61 -22.87
CA VAL A 373 -11.43 4.57 -22.77
C VAL A 373 -12.47 4.99 -21.73
N ALA A 374 -13.74 4.86 -22.06
CA ALA A 374 -14.81 5.03 -21.09
C ALA A 374 -14.94 3.77 -20.22
N PRO A 375 -15.12 3.91 -18.91
CA PRO A 375 -15.48 2.77 -18.06
C PRO A 375 -16.79 2.14 -18.55
N PRO A 376 -16.97 0.81 -18.37
CA PRO A 376 -18.20 0.13 -18.74
C PRO A 376 -19.44 0.73 -18.06
N ASP A 377 -20.62 0.70 -18.74
CA ASP A 377 -21.87 1.36 -18.32
C ASP A 377 -22.38 0.95 -16.93
N ARG A 378 -22.01 -0.23 -16.44
CA ARG A 378 -22.37 -0.68 -15.07
C ARG A 378 -21.62 0.10 -13.98
N CYS A 379 -20.47 0.71 -14.30
CA CYS A 379 -19.69 1.49 -13.38
C CYS A 379 -20.21 2.92 -13.31
N ARG A 380 -20.49 3.41 -12.11
CA ARG A 380 -20.82 4.82 -11.88
C ARG A 380 -19.59 5.69 -12.10
N PRO A 381 -19.77 6.95 -12.49
CA PRO A 381 -18.62 7.87 -12.58
C PRO A 381 -17.94 8.04 -11.24
N TYR A 382 -16.61 8.10 -11.27
CA TYR A 382 -15.81 8.43 -10.07
C TYR A 382 -16.07 9.90 -9.67
N PRO A 383 -16.16 10.23 -8.37
CA PRO A 383 -16.41 11.59 -7.89
C PRO A 383 -15.17 12.47 -8.04
N HIS A 384 -14.87 12.93 -9.25
CA HIS A 384 -13.73 13.81 -9.53
C HIS A 384 -13.89 15.24 -9.04
N PHE A 385 -15.12 15.66 -8.74
CA PHE A 385 -15.43 17.05 -8.47
C PHE A 385 -16.32 17.20 -7.24
N SER A 386 -16.00 18.21 -6.46
CA SER A 386 -16.78 18.60 -5.29
C SER A 386 -18.14 19.20 -5.74
N GLU A 387 -19.19 18.99 -4.95
CA GLU A 387 -20.53 19.50 -5.26
C GLU A 387 -20.59 21.05 -5.17
N ARG A 388 -19.72 21.67 -4.37
CA ARG A 388 -19.70 23.12 -4.15
C ARG A 388 -18.29 23.68 -4.06
N ALA A 389 -18.18 24.97 -4.44
CA ALA A 389 -17.00 25.77 -4.19
C ALA A 389 -17.12 26.48 -2.80
N VAL A 390 -16.00 26.77 -2.15
CA VAL A 390 -15.98 27.67 -0.98
C VAL A 390 -16.30 29.10 -1.39
N SER A 391 -16.85 29.87 -0.45
CA SER A 391 -16.99 31.31 -0.61
C SER A 391 -15.69 32.01 -0.30
N GLY A 392 -15.26 32.96 -1.15
CA GLY A 392 -14.01 33.67 -0.88
C GLY A 392 -13.47 34.51 -2.04
N ARG A 393 -12.20 34.86 -1.94
CA ARG A 393 -11.46 35.63 -2.94
C ARG A 393 -11.05 34.76 -4.11
N ARG A 394 -11.48 35.12 -5.31
CA ARG A 394 -11.08 34.42 -6.53
C ARG A 394 -9.73 34.93 -7.08
N LEU A 395 -8.76 34.01 -7.20
CA LEU A 395 -7.55 34.20 -7.97
C LEU A 395 -7.81 33.80 -9.43
N ARG A 396 -7.50 34.68 -10.37
CA ARG A 396 -7.68 34.43 -11.80
C ARG A 396 -6.37 34.05 -12.45
N VAL A 397 -6.41 33.09 -13.39
CA VAL A 397 -5.27 32.71 -14.21
C VAL A 397 -4.82 33.90 -15.06
N LYS A 398 -3.51 34.18 -15.09
CA LYS A 398 -2.87 35.25 -15.88
C LYS A 398 -2.41 34.68 -17.23
N GLY A 399 -2.49 35.51 -18.32
CA GLY A 399 -1.88 35.22 -19.62
C GLY A 399 -2.84 35.17 -20.81
N MET A 400 -2.28 35.30 -22.03
CA MET A 400 -3.04 35.37 -23.29
C MET A 400 -3.59 34.00 -23.75
N SER A 401 -2.97 32.87 -23.41
CA SER A 401 -3.51 31.52 -23.67
C SER A 401 -4.79 31.23 -22.90
N GLY A 402 -5.08 32.04 -21.89
CA GLY A 402 -6.27 32.00 -21.07
C GLY A 402 -7.52 32.65 -21.67
N TRP A 403 -7.46 33.26 -22.86
CA TRP A 403 -8.52 34.15 -23.29
C TRP A 403 -9.79 33.46 -23.79
N LEU A 404 -9.73 32.23 -24.24
CA LEU A 404 -10.90 31.50 -24.74
C LEU A 404 -11.40 30.37 -23.81
N SER A 405 -10.52 29.64 -23.14
CA SER A 405 -10.90 28.55 -22.19
C SER A 405 -10.69 28.88 -20.71
N ALA A 406 -9.81 29.83 -20.39
CA ALA A 406 -9.42 30.15 -19.02
C ALA A 406 -10.23 31.31 -18.38
N ARG A 407 -11.24 31.89 -19.04
CA ARG A 407 -12.14 32.86 -18.38
C ARG A 407 -12.85 32.29 -17.15
N ARG A 408 -12.93 30.97 -17.04
CA ARG A 408 -13.64 30.25 -15.97
C ARG A 408 -12.73 29.50 -15.01
N ALA A 409 -11.49 29.17 -15.39
CA ALA A 409 -10.53 28.53 -14.50
C ALA A 409 -9.97 29.51 -13.45
N GLY A 410 -9.69 29.01 -12.26
CA GLY A 410 -9.14 29.83 -11.16
C GLY A 410 -9.08 29.06 -9.85
N VAL A 411 -8.70 29.76 -8.80
CA VAL A 411 -8.75 29.24 -7.43
C VAL A 411 -9.51 30.24 -6.57
N ILE A 412 -10.41 29.75 -5.73
CA ILE A 412 -11.06 30.52 -4.68
C ILE A 412 -10.34 30.23 -3.37
N LEU A 413 -9.95 31.27 -2.65
CA LEU A 413 -9.44 31.22 -1.28
C LEU A 413 -10.53 31.72 -0.36
N GLY A 414 -10.98 30.88 0.56
CA GLY A 414 -12.03 31.19 1.52
C GLY A 414 -11.60 30.92 2.96
N ASP A 415 -12.44 31.32 3.90
CA ASP A 415 -12.20 31.07 5.33
C ASP A 415 -12.30 29.58 5.70
N GLU A 416 -13.04 28.79 4.92
CA GLU A 416 -13.28 27.36 5.17
C GLU A 416 -12.31 26.43 4.39
N GLY A 417 -11.68 26.94 3.32
CA GLY A 417 -10.86 26.11 2.43
C GLY A 417 -10.45 26.81 1.15
N LEU A 418 -9.99 26.03 0.19
CA LEU A 418 -9.68 26.49 -1.16
C LEU A 418 -10.38 25.61 -2.21
N THR A 419 -10.73 26.21 -3.35
CA THR A 419 -11.39 25.52 -4.47
C THR A 419 -10.67 25.81 -5.78
N ALA A 420 -10.21 24.79 -6.49
CA ALA A 420 -9.85 24.91 -7.88
C ALA A 420 -11.10 24.83 -8.76
N ILE A 421 -11.20 25.71 -9.77
CA ILE A 421 -12.28 25.74 -10.75
C ILE A 421 -11.76 25.22 -12.08
N TYR A 422 -12.37 24.18 -12.61
CA TYR A 422 -12.07 23.56 -13.90
C TYR A 422 -13.28 23.75 -14.85
N GLY A 423 -13.26 24.80 -15.69
CA GLY A 423 -14.36 25.05 -16.64
C GLY A 423 -15.66 25.51 -15.99
N ASP A 424 -16.79 25.01 -16.50
CA ASP A 424 -18.12 25.36 -16.03
C ASP A 424 -18.57 24.38 -14.94
N GLU A 425 -18.71 24.86 -13.70
CA GLU A 425 -19.28 24.12 -12.57
C GLU A 425 -18.53 22.84 -12.12
N GLN A 426 -17.24 22.72 -12.47
CA GLN A 426 -16.38 21.64 -11.94
C GLN A 426 -15.43 22.20 -10.90
N PHE A 427 -15.51 21.68 -9.67
CA PHE A 427 -14.76 22.16 -8.53
C PHE A 427 -13.95 21.04 -7.89
N ALA A 428 -12.70 21.32 -7.51
CA ALA A 428 -11.97 20.52 -6.53
C ALA A 428 -11.82 21.38 -5.28
N THR A 429 -12.54 21.05 -4.24
CA THR A 429 -12.59 21.80 -2.98
C THR A 429 -11.87 21.03 -1.88
N ILE A 430 -10.95 21.69 -1.21
CA ILE A 430 -10.26 21.18 -0.03
C ILE A 430 -10.60 22.10 1.13
N GLU A 431 -11.33 21.60 2.10
CA GLU A 431 -11.54 22.30 3.39
C GLU A 431 -10.22 22.27 4.18
N TRP A 432 -9.98 23.29 5.02
CA TRP A 432 -8.71 23.35 5.77
C TRP A 432 -8.52 22.14 6.70
N SER A 433 -9.61 21.59 7.23
CA SER A 433 -9.62 20.36 8.03
C SER A 433 -9.17 19.12 7.25
N ASP A 434 -9.45 19.09 5.95
CA ASP A 434 -9.16 17.97 5.05
C ASP A 434 -7.84 18.13 4.30
N CYS A 435 -7.09 19.21 4.56
CA CYS A 435 -5.77 19.40 3.97
C CYS A 435 -4.78 18.39 4.53
N GLU A 436 -4.29 17.46 3.72
CA GLU A 436 -3.30 16.46 4.13
C GLU A 436 -1.86 16.96 4.02
N VAL A 437 -1.54 17.70 2.97
CA VAL A 437 -0.21 18.28 2.79
C VAL A 437 -0.25 19.52 1.92
N VAL A 438 0.63 20.46 2.22
CA VAL A 438 0.95 21.65 1.41
C VAL A 438 2.36 21.49 0.89
N LEU A 439 2.49 21.12 -0.38
CA LEU A 439 3.77 21.12 -1.08
C LEU A 439 4.05 22.54 -1.54
N HIS A 440 5.18 23.13 -1.17
CA HIS A 440 5.54 24.48 -1.59
C HIS A 440 6.99 24.55 -2.08
N TRP A 441 7.25 25.42 -3.04
CA TRP A 441 8.55 25.64 -3.67
C TRP A 441 9.14 26.99 -3.30
N SER A 442 10.44 27.18 -3.53
CA SER A 442 11.17 28.43 -3.26
C SER A 442 10.60 29.64 -4.00
N ASN A 443 9.86 29.45 -5.09
CA ASN A 443 9.23 30.49 -5.90
C ASN A 443 7.82 30.86 -5.42
N ASP A 444 7.36 30.39 -4.24
CA ASP A 444 6.03 30.56 -3.64
C ASP A 444 4.91 29.77 -4.35
N SER A 445 5.20 28.92 -5.33
CA SER A 445 4.23 27.98 -5.87
C SER A 445 3.79 26.98 -4.80
N VAL A 446 2.52 26.62 -4.78
CA VAL A 446 1.99 25.60 -3.86
C VAL A 446 1.09 24.61 -4.59
N VAL A 447 1.09 23.36 -4.10
CA VAL A 447 0.07 22.34 -4.41
C VAL A 447 -0.49 21.84 -3.09
N VAL A 448 -1.77 21.98 -2.91
CA VAL A 448 -2.48 21.43 -1.74
C VAL A 448 -3.10 20.11 -2.14
N ILE A 449 -2.91 19.08 -1.31
CA ILE A 449 -3.52 17.77 -1.47
C ILE A 449 -4.50 17.56 -0.32
N GLY A 450 -5.72 17.27 -0.67
CA GLY A 450 -6.81 17.00 0.28
C GLY A 450 -6.93 15.52 0.60
N ARG A 451 -7.71 15.22 1.63
CA ARG A 451 -8.02 13.88 2.14
C ARG A 451 -8.48 12.90 1.04
N ASP A 452 -9.38 13.34 0.16
CA ASP A 452 -9.92 12.51 -0.92
C ASP A 452 -8.98 12.40 -2.14
N GLY A 453 -7.75 12.94 -2.03
CA GLY A 453 -6.77 12.93 -3.10
C GLY A 453 -6.86 14.09 -4.07
N ASP A 454 -7.82 15.00 -3.88
CA ASP A 454 -7.94 16.22 -4.65
C ASP A 454 -6.67 17.07 -4.57
N LYS A 455 -6.28 17.66 -5.72
CA LYS A 455 -5.08 18.49 -5.83
C LYS A 455 -5.46 19.89 -6.30
N VAL A 456 -5.13 20.90 -5.52
CA VAL A 456 -5.33 22.30 -5.89
C VAL A 456 -3.96 22.98 -6.10
N PRO A 457 -3.51 23.15 -7.35
CA PRO A 457 -2.26 23.83 -7.67
C PRO A 457 -2.46 25.35 -7.75
N VAL A 458 -1.64 26.12 -7.03
CA VAL A 458 -1.53 27.59 -7.14
C VAL A 458 -0.09 27.93 -7.55
N LEU A 459 0.17 27.84 -8.85
CA LEU A 459 1.51 28.00 -9.43
C LEU A 459 1.76 29.45 -9.83
N VAL A 460 2.96 29.96 -9.59
CA VAL A 460 3.39 31.35 -9.92
C VAL A 460 3.22 31.62 -11.41
N GLU A 461 3.50 30.66 -12.28
CA GLU A 461 3.36 30.80 -13.75
C GLU A 461 1.90 31.07 -14.16
N ARG A 462 0.96 30.54 -13.40
CA ARG A 462 -0.48 30.68 -13.70
C ARG A 462 -1.14 31.86 -13.00
N PHE A 463 -0.76 32.12 -11.74
CA PHE A 463 -1.43 33.13 -10.89
C PHE A 463 -0.55 34.37 -10.65
N GLY A 464 0.74 34.31 -10.99
CA GLY A 464 1.75 35.30 -10.68
C GLY A 464 2.15 35.26 -9.20
N ARG A 465 3.32 35.84 -8.87
CA ARG A 465 3.88 35.81 -7.51
C ARG A 465 2.90 36.31 -6.45
N ASN A 466 2.18 37.42 -6.66
CA ASN A 466 1.22 37.96 -5.69
C ASN A 466 0.03 37.00 -5.46
N GLY A 467 -0.40 36.22 -6.46
CA GLY A 467 -1.48 35.23 -6.31
C GLY A 467 -1.03 34.03 -5.52
N ALA A 468 0.14 33.51 -5.83
CA ALA A 468 0.73 32.38 -5.13
C ALA A 468 1.06 32.72 -3.67
N GLN A 469 1.68 33.91 -3.43
CA GLN A 469 1.95 34.41 -2.07
C GLN A 469 0.68 34.56 -1.25
N ALA A 470 -0.40 35.10 -1.84
CA ALA A 470 -1.68 35.24 -1.14
C ALA A 470 -2.28 33.89 -0.73
N ALA A 471 -2.10 32.84 -1.57
CA ALA A 471 -2.52 31.50 -1.22
C ALA A 471 -1.66 30.92 -0.08
N LEU A 472 -0.35 31.08 -0.17
CA LEU A 472 0.58 30.60 0.86
C LEU A 472 0.33 31.29 2.22
N ASP A 473 0.05 32.60 2.22
CA ASP A 473 -0.27 33.36 3.44
C ASP A 473 -1.59 32.88 4.07
N GLU A 474 -2.59 32.52 3.24
CA GLU A 474 -3.85 31.98 3.73
C GLU A 474 -3.66 30.57 4.30
N LEU A 475 -2.93 29.71 3.58
CA LEU A 475 -2.59 28.37 4.05
C LEU A 475 -1.86 28.39 5.40
N LYS A 476 -0.89 29.27 5.58
CA LYS A 476 -0.16 29.42 6.86
C LYS A 476 -1.03 29.89 8.03
N ARG A 477 -2.19 30.48 7.77
CA ARG A 477 -3.14 30.89 8.83
C ARG A 477 -4.04 29.74 9.29
N HIS A 478 -4.36 28.82 8.41
CA HIS A 478 -5.38 27.79 8.64
C HIS A 478 -4.84 26.36 8.75
N VAL A 479 -3.70 26.07 8.09
CA VAL A 479 -3.12 24.73 8.05
C VAL A 479 -1.96 24.63 9.05
N PRO A 480 -1.90 23.57 9.88
CA PRO A 480 -0.79 23.33 10.81
C PRO A 480 0.56 23.28 10.11
N ALA A 481 1.61 23.78 10.77
CA ALA A 481 2.95 23.91 10.18
C ALA A 481 3.59 22.57 9.80
N ASP A 482 3.24 21.50 10.50
CA ASP A 482 3.71 20.14 10.25
C ASP A 482 3.17 19.51 8.95
N ARG A 483 2.14 20.14 8.34
CA ARG A 483 1.61 19.74 7.03
C ARG A 483 2.34 20.39 5.85
N PHE A 484 3.28 21.30 6.09
CA PHE A 484 4.04 21.94 5.02
C PHE A 484 5.32 21.15 4.69
N VAL A 485 5.53 20.93 3.39
CA VAL A 485 6.75 20.31 2.86
C VAL A 485 7.38 21.25 1.84
N LEU A 486 8.62 21.68 2.10
CA LEU A 486 9.40 22.44 1.13
C LEU A 486 9.98 21.49 0.10
N MET A 487 9.50 21.62 -1.13
CA MET A 487 9.92 20.78 -2.24
C MET A 487 11.21 21.32 -2.87
N PRO A 488 12.09 20.46 -3.38
CA PRO A 488 13.24 20.88 -4.18
C PRO A 488 12.78 21.57 -5.46
N ASP A 489 13.62 22.49 -5.97
CA ASP A 489 13.39 23.24 -7.22
C ASP A 489 13.62 22.39 -8.47
#